data_cd6015e51def02ad3372ad4a59f662ac
#
_entry.id   cd6015e51def02ad3372ad4a59f662ac
#
_cell.length_a   1.000
_cell.length_b   1.000
_cell.length_c   1.000
_cell.angle_alpha   90.00
_cell.angle_beta   90.00
_cell.angle_gamma   90.00
#
_symmetry.space_group_name_H-M   'P 1'
#
loop_
_entity.id
_entity.type
_entity.pdbx_description
1 polymer ?
#
loop_
_entity_poly.entity_id
_entity_poly.type
_entity_poly.pdbx_seq_one_letter_code
_entity_poly.pdbx_strand_id
1 'polypeptide(L)'
;MAISDNIRMSSGNMERVLRLMADKGASDVYLSANTPILIKINGQILQLSDQPLSHTQPRQLLAELLTPQQLEELDDTGELNVGVGIAKVGSFRLSAVRQRGSIAAVFRCSPFVIPTLDSLGVPTKILETRVLEKRGLILMVGATGTGKSTTLAAMLEQRTQQMAGHILTIEDPIEFLFTNKKSVVNQREVGRDTQSLQVGLRNALRQAPDCILIGEIRDRETMTSALSYALSGHLVLATMHANNSYHALSRIMSFYTPEARPALLSDLGAGMRAIVSQRLLRATAGGRIPAVEVMFNTKLVSEMIEQGDFSGIREAMEKSMAEGSQTFEQDIARLITDGVISREEGLAHADSPTNLMWRLQNDMTPQSRLTPKVEEVEDGATFTEILLDAPPAATRF
;
A
#
# COMPACT_ATOMS: atom_id res chain seq x y z
N MET A 1 -21.94 25.50 11.10
CA MET A 1 -23.16 24.72 11.20
C MET A 1 -23.00 23.84 12.43
N ALA A 2 -23.63 24.20 13.55
CA ALA A 2 -23.50 23.48 14.80
C ALA A 2 -24.21 22.13 14.68
N ILE A 3 -23.51 21.04 14.99
CA ILE A 3 -24.12 19.72 15.06
C ILE A 3 -24.89 19.69 16.38
N SER A 4 -26.20 20.00 16.32
CA SER A 4 -27.09 20.07 17.48
C SER A 4 -27.64 18.67 17.83
N ASP A 5 -26.76 17.79 18.27
CA ASP A 5 -27.17 16.63 19.06
C ASP A 5 -26.44 16.72 20.41
N ASN A 6 -27.14 17.30 21.40
CA ASN A 6 -26.66 17.41 22.78
C ASN A 6 -26.29 16.02 23.32
N ILE A 7 -24.99 15.70 23.31
CA ILE A 7 -24.46 14.50 23.96
C ILE A 7 -24.48 14.76 25.47
N ARG A 8 -25.58 14.40 26.16
CA ARG A 8 -25.60 14.35 27.61
C ARG A 8 -24.71 13.20 28.08
N MET A 9 -23.67 13.54 28.86
CA MET A 9 -22.69 12.61 29.40
C MET A 9 -23.34 11.62 30.37
N SER A 10 -23.55 10.37 29.94
CA SER A 10 -23.90 9.21 30.79
C SER A 10 -22.93 8.08 30.47
N SER A 11 -22.82 7.06 31.35
CA SER A 11 -21.97 5.88 31.15
C SER A 11 -22.18 5.29 29.72
N GLY A 12 -21.09 4.96 29.01
CA GLY A 12 -21.12 4.55 27.60
C GLY A 12 -20.92 5.67 26.58
N ASN A 13 -20.46 6.84 26.99
CA ASN A 13 -20.31 8.01 26.13
C ASN A 13 -19.20 7.83 25.10
N MET A 14 -18.09 7.16 25.46
CA MET A 14 -16.95 7.05 24.54
C MET A 14 -17.26 6.13 23.35
N GLU A 15 -17.93 5.02 23.55
CA GLU A 15 -18.40 4.19 22.42
C GLU A 15 -19.33 4.97 21.49
N ARG A 16 -20.21 5.79 22.04
CA ARG A 16 -21.11 6.65 21.24
C ARG A 16 -20.34 7.70 20.45
N VAL A 17 -19.31 8.31 21.04
CA VAL A 17 -18.41 9.25 20.34
C VAL A 17 -17.71 8.57 19.17
N LEU A 18 -17.18 7.35 19.37
CA LEU A 18 -16.50 6.61 18.33
C LEU A 18 -17.47 6.13 17.22
N ARG A 19 -18.71 5.77 17.57
CA ARG A 19 -19.76 5.48 16.58
C ARG A 19 -20.04 6.70 15.71
N LEU A 20 -20.24 7.87 16.36
CA LEU A 20 -20.48 9.12 15.63
C LEU A 20 -19.27 9.52 14.76
N MET A 21 -18.04 9.28 15.23
CA MET A 21 -16.81 9.46 14.45
C MET A 21 -16.85 8.64 13.16
N ALA A 22 -17.23 7.37 13.25
CA ALA A 22 -17.34 6.49 12.08
C ALA A 22 -18.48 6.93 11.14
N ASP A 23 -19.66 7.23 11.66
CA ASP A 23 -20.84 7.63 10.88
C ASP A 23 -20.61 8.96 10.13
N LYS A 24 -19.84 9.87 10.69
CA LYS A 24 -19.52 11.18 10.08
C LYS A 24 -18.26 11.15 9.20
N GLY A 25 -17.60 10.02 9.10
CA GLY A 25 -16.34 9.90 8.35
C GLY A 25 -15.21 10.78 8.91
N ALA A 26 -15.21 10.96 10.24
CA ALA A 26 -14.19 11.76 10.90
C ALA A 26 -12.85 10.99 10.98
N SER A 27 -11.75 11.71 10.83
CA SER A 27 -10.42 11.12 10.90
C SER A 27 -9.89 10.97 12.32
N ASP A 28 -10.14 11.96 13.18
CA ASP A 28 -9.59 11.99 14.53
C ASP A 28 -10.61 12.54 15.53
N VAL A 29 -10.57 12.04 16.79
CA VAL A 29 -11.23 12.60 17.98
C VAL A 29 -10.17 12.95 19.00
N TYR A 30 -10.28 14.12 19.61
CA TYR A 30 -9.35 14.64 20.59
C TYR A 30 -10.04 14.80 21.95
N LEU A 31 -9.41 14.23 22.97
CA LEU A 31 -9.80 14.39 24.38
C LEU A 31 -8.69 15.14 25.11
N SER A 32 -8.99 16.26 25.76
CA SER A 32 -8.05 16.98 26.60
C SER A 32 -8.80 17.71 27.72
N ALA A 33 -8.18 17.85 28.89
CA ALA A 33 -8.75 18.62 29.97
C ALA A 33 -8.90 20.10 29.59
N ASN A 34 -9.92 20.73 30.12
CA ASN A 34 -10.29 22.13 29.86
C ASN A 34 -10.62 22.45 28.39
N THR A 35 -10.95 21.42 27.62
CA THR A 35 -11.31 21.52 26.21
C THR A 35 -12.55 20.65 25.96
N PRO A 36 -13.53 21.09 25.15
CA PRO A 36 -14.61 20.21 24.69
C PRO A 36 -14.03 19.01 23.93
N ILE A 37 -14.81 17.96 23.79
CA ILE A 37 -14.44 16.87 22.87
C ILE A 37 -14.43 17.44 21.46
N LEU A 38 -13.29 17.29 20.77
CA LEU A 38 -13.10 17.78 19.40
C LEU A 38 -13.08 16.60 18.43
N ILE A 39 -13.60 16.85 17.22
CA ILE A 39 -13.63 15.90 16.13
C ILE A 39 -13.05 16.54 14.86
N LYS A 40 -12.29 15.80 14.06
CA LYS A 40 -11.72 16.28 12.82
C LYS A 40 -12.41 15.63 11.62
N ILE A 41 -13.07 16.45 10.80
CA ILE A 41 -13.77 16.02 9.57
C ILE A 41 -13.21 16.82 8.40
N ASN A 42 -12.77 16.16 7.34
CA ASN A 42 -12.19 16.78 6.14
C ASN A 42 -11.09 17.81 6.46
N GLY A 43 -10.27 17.52 7.47
CA GLY A 43 -9.17 18.40 7.90
C GLY A 43 -9.59 19.56 8.82
N GLN A 44 -10.88 19.80 9.04
CA GLN A 44 -11.39 20.83 9.95
C GLN A 44 -11.69 20.25 11.33
N ILE A 45 -11.30 20.96 12.37
CA ILE A 45 -11.60 20.60 13.77
C ILE A 45 -12.92 21.26 14.17
N LEU A 46 -13.85 20.45 14.65
CA LEU A 46 -15.18 20.85 15.10
C LEU A 46 -15.39 20.44 16.56
N GLN A 47 -16.20 21.19 17.31
CA GLN A 47 -16.60 20.83 18.65
C GLN A 47 -17.72 19.80 18.62
N LEU A 48 -17.56 18.72 19.40
CA LEU A 48 -18.55 17.66 19.56
C LEU A 48 -19.37 17.79 20.84
N SER A 49 -18.82 18.45 21.90
CA SER A 49 -19.51 18.73 23.15
C SER A 49 -19.46 20.23 23.46
N ASP A 50 -20.51 20.75 24.13
CA ASP A 50 -20.58 22.16 24.48
C ASP A 50 -19.71 22.52 25.71
N GLN A 51 -19.47 21.52 26.59
CA GLN A 51 -18.73 21.73 27.83
C GLN A 51 -17.32 21.20 27.76
N PRO A 52 -16.34 21.96 28.28
CA PRO A 52 -14.99 21.48 28.48
C PRO A 52 -14.93 20.28 29.40
N LEU A 53 -14.07 19.33 29.11
CA LEU A 53 -13.81 18.19 30.02
C LEU A 53 -13.08 18.68 31.27
N SER A 54 -13.48 18.16 32.43
CA SER A 54 -12.77 18.37 33.69
C SER A 54 -11.41 17.64 33.65
N HIS A 55 -10.55 17.90 34.61
CA HIS A 55 -9.20 17.33 34.70
C HIS A 55 -9.14 15.78 34.72
N THR A 56 -10.17 15.14 35.28
CA THR A 56 -10.26 13.68 35.45
C THR A 56 -11.07 12.99 34.36
N GLN A 57 -11.95 13.73 33.67
CA GLN A 57 -12.87 13.14 32.68
C GLN A 57 -12.17 12.44 31.51
N PRO A 58 -11.05 12.93 30.92
CA PRO A 58 -10.39 12.18 29.85
C PRO A 58 -10.03 10.76 30.29
N ARG A 59 -9.44 10.58 31.49
CA ARG A 59 -9.10 9.26 32.01
C ARG A 59 -10.36 8.40 32.25
N GLN A 60 -11.44 9.00 32.76
CA GLN A 60 -12.71 8.30 32.98
C GLN A 60 -13.32 7.78 31.67
N LEU A 61 -13.29 8.58 30.61
CA LEU A 61 -13.75 8.19 29.29
C LEU A 61 -12.90 7.06 28.70
N LEU A 62 -11.59 7.08 28.91
CA LEU A 62 -10.70 5.99 28.49
C LEU A 62 -10.98 4.70 29.27
N ALA A 63 -11.34 4.78 30.54
CA ALA A 63 -11.68 3.62 31.37
C ALA A 63 -12.93 2.87 30.89
N GLU A 64 -13.77 3.47 30.05
CA GLU A 64 -14.90 2.79 29.41
C GLU A 64 -14.47 1.79 28.33
N LEU A 65 -13.26 1.96 27.76
CA LEU A 65 -12.77 1.22 26.60
C LEU A 65 -11.53 0.36 26.90
N LEU A 66 -10.72 0.77 27.86
CA LEU A 66 -9.45 0.16 28.18
C LEU A 66 -9.59 -0.93 29.25
N THR A 67 -8.76 -1.95 29.18
CA THR A 67 -8.64 -2.96 30.24
C THR A 67 -7.98 -2.35 31.48
N PRO A 68 -8.19 -2.92 32.69
CA PRO A 68 -7.51 -2.46 33.88
C PRO A 68 -5.98 -2.42 33.74
N GLN A 69 -5.39 -3.40 33.07
CA GLN A 69 -3.94 -3.48 32.81
C GLN A 69 -3.45 -2.33 31.92
N GLN A 70 -4.21 -1.97 30.87
CA GLN A 70 -3.87 -0.84 29.99
C GLN A 70 -3.99 0.51 30.71
N LEU A 71 -4.94 0.63 31.63
CA LEU A 71 -5.06 1.83 32.47
C LEU A 71 -3.90 1.95 33.45
N GLU A 72 -3.47 0.83 34.05
CA GLU A 72 -2.29 0.78 34.92
C GLU A 72 -1.02 1.16 34.16
N GLU A 73 -0.82 0.62 32.94
CA GLU A 73 0.29 1.01 32.05
C GLU A 73 0.30 2.51 31.77
N LEU A 74 -0.87 3.10 31.43
CA LEU A 74 -0.99 4.53 31.20
C LEU A 74 -0.69 5.36 32.47
N ASP A 75 -1.13 4.87 33.63
CA ASP A 75 -0.90 5.55 34.88
C ASP A 75 0.59 5.46 35.31
N ASP A 76 1.28 4.37 35.02
CA ASP A 76 2.67 4.17 35.38
C ASP A 76 3.64 4.84 34.42
N THR A 77 3.46 4.61 33.12
CA THR A 77 4.40 5.10 32.10
C THR A 77 4.08 6.52 31.64
N GLY A 78 2.82 6.96 31.77
CA GLY A 78 2.34 8.23 31.24
C GLY A 78 2.03 8.20 29.73
N GLU A 79 2.15 7.05 29.08
CA GLU A 79 1.92 6.86 27.63
C GLU A 79 1.22 5.53 27.37
N LEU A 80 0.29 5.52 26.39
CA LEU A 80 -0.37 4.30 25.93
C LEU A 80 -0.72 4.43 24.46
N ASN A 81 -0.31 3.45 23.65
CA ASN A 81 -0.69 3.34 22.25
C ASN A 81 -1.31 1.97 22.00
N VAL A 82 -2.62 1.91 21.73
CA VAL A 82 -3.35 0.63 21.57
C VAL A 82 -4.42 0.73 20.48
N GLY A 83 -4.76 -0.42 19.91
CA GLY A 83 -5.94 -0.58 19.07
C GLY A 83 -7.20 -0.80 19.92
N VAL A 84 -8.27 -0.05 19.66
CA VAL A 84 -9.59 -0.21 20.29
C VAL A 84 -10.60 -0.66 19.25
N GLY A 85 -11.06 -1.90 19.34
CA GLY A 85 -12.10 -2.45 18.46
C GLY A 85 -13.49 -2.28 19.08
N ILE A 86 -14.43 -1.71 18.32
CA ILE A 86 -15.85 -1.63 18.73
C ILE A 86 -16.68 -2.47 17.76
N ALA A 87 -17.38 -3.45 18.27
CA ALA A 87 -18.18 -4.37 17.48
C ALA A 87 -19.17 -3.62 16.57
N LYS A 88 -19.20 -3.97 15.28
CA LYS A 88 -20.04 -3.35 14.23
C LYS A 88 -19.79 -1.85 14.00
N VAL A 89 -18.74 -1.28 14.61
CA VAL A 89 -18.34 0.12 14.46
C VAL A 89 -16.94 0.23 13.88
N GLY A 90 -15.88 -0.47 14.36
CA GLY A 90 -14.57 -0.50 13.83
C GLY A 90 -13.39 -0.57 14.76
N SER A 91 -12.25 -0.40 14.16
CA SER A 91 -10.99 -0.30 14.87
C SER A 91 -10.55 1.15 14.92
N PHE A 92 -10.11 1.57 16.08
CA PHE A 92 -9.61 2.91 16.35
C PHE A 92 -8.21 2.79 16.96
N ARG A 93 -7.28 3.57 16.48
CA ARG A 93 -5.97 3.70 17.12
C ARG A 93 -6.08 4.78 18.20
N LEU A 94 -5.85 4.40 19.43
CA LEU A 94 -5.75 5.29 20.57
C LEU A 94 -4.28 5.61 20.85
N SER A 95 -3.95 6.90 20.94
CA SER A 95 -2.73 7.40 21.55
C SER A 95 -3.11 8.28 22.74
N ALA A 96 -2.75 7.85 23.95
CA ALA A 96 -3.00 8.59 25.18
C ALA A 96 -1.68 8.96 25.86
N VAL A 97 -1.60 10.18 26.36
CA VAL A 97 -0.39 10.70 27.03
C VAL A 97 -0.75 11.50 28.27
N ARG A 98 0.14 11.48 29.27
CA ARG A 98 0.01 12.35 30.41
C ARG A 98 0.46 13.77 30.04
N GLN A 99 -0.41 14.75 30.28
CA GLN A 99 -0.17 16.16 30.02
C GLN A 99 -0.60 17.02 31.21
N ARG A 100 0.35 17.76 31.80
CA ARG A 100 0.09 18.69 32.93
C ARG A 100 -0.75 18.08 34.05
N GLY A 101 -0.43 16.82 34.41
CA GLY A 101 -1.14 16.08 35.46
C GLY A 101 -2.50 15.49 35.06
N SER A 102 -3.01 15.75 33.87
CA SER A 102 -4.19 15.11 33.28
C SER A 102 -3.80 14.15 32.14
N ILE A 103 -4.77 13.47 31.55
CA ILE A 103 -4.60 12.67 30.35
C ILE A 103 -5.10 13.46 29.14
N ALA A 104 -4.33 13.44 28.05
CA ALA A 104 -4.80 13.81 26.73
C ALA A 104 -4.82 12.56 25.84
N ALA A 105 -5.78 12.44 24.94
CA ALA A 105 -5.90 11.28 24.06
C ALA A 105 -6.39 11.66 22.68
N VAL A 106 -5.90 10.93 21.67
CA VAL A 106 -6.33 11.05 20.29
C VAL A 106 -6.79 9.67 19.82
N PHE A 107 -8.02 9.59 19.33
CA PHE A 107 -8.50 8.43 18.61
C PHE A 107 -8.44 8.72 17.12
N ARG A 108 -7.81 7.85 16.37
CA ARG A 108 -7.84 7.87 14.92
C ARG A 108 -8.68 6.71 14.40
N CYS A 109 -9.64 7.01 13.55
CA CYS A 109 -10.47 6.00 12.91
C CYS A 109 -9.69 5.31 11.81
N SER A 110 -9.61 3.99 11.86
CA SER A 110 -9.19 3.18 10.71
C SER A 110 -10.43 2.92 9.84
N PRO A 111 -10.31 3.08 8.51
CA PRO A 111 -11.46 2.88 7.62
C PRO A 111 -12.03 1.47 7.75
N PHE A 112 -13.36 1.37 7.85
CA PHE A 112 -14.07 0.09 8.00
C PHE A 112 -14.11 -0.76 6.77
N VAL A 113 -14.28 -0.07 5.63
CA VAL A 113 -14.46 -0.72 4.34
C VAL A 113 -13.12 -0.71 3.65
N ILE A 114 -12.59 -1.90 3.40
CA ILE A 114 -11.44 -2.04 2.54
C ILE A 114 -11.90 -1.65 1.13
N PRO A 115 -11.32 -0.60 0.54
CA PRO A 115 -11.70 -0.18 -0.80
C PRO A 115 -11.30 -1.26 -1.82
N THR A 116 -12.00 -1.30 -2.95
CA THR A 116 -11.57 -2.16 -4.07
C THR A 116 -10.37 -1.53 -4.79
N LEU A 117 -9.53 -2.35 -5.41
CA LEU A 117 -8.38 -1.83 -6.17
C LEU A 117 -8.81 -0.83 -7.26
N ASP A 118 -9.94 -1.07 -7.94
CA ASP A 118 -10.49 -0.17 -8.95
C ASP A 118 -10.82 1.22 -8.38
N SER A 119 -11.32 1.28 -7.15
CA SER A 119 -11.68 2.56 -6.52
C SER A 119 -10.49 3.39 -6.08
N LEU A 120 -9.30 2.80 -6.01
CA LEU A 120 -8.08 3.47 -5.54
C LEU A 120 -7.34 4.23 -6.65
N GLY A 121 -7.66 3.99 -7.93
CA GLY A 121 -6.93 4.58 -9.04
C GLY A 121 -5.50 4.02 -9.23
N VAL A 122 -5.23 2.84 -8.68
CA VAL A 122 -3.98 2.10 -8.86
C VAL A 122 -4.06 1.19 -10.09
N PRO A 123 -2.94 0.64 -10.62
CA PRO A 123 -2.96 -0.29 -11.75
C PRO A 123 -3.58 -1.65 -11.37
N THR A 124 -4.91 -1.69 -11.29
CA THR A 124 -5.70 -2.79 -10.72
C THR A 124 -5.35 -4.15 -11.29
N LYS A 125 -5.41 -4.33 -12.62
CA LYS A 125 -5.15 -5.63 -13.28
C LYS A 125 -3.79 -6.22 -12.90
N ILE A 126 -2.79 -5.36 -12.73
CA ILE A 126 -1.43 -5.74 -12.37
C ILE A 126 -1.39 -6.23 -10.93
N LEU A 127 -1.93 -5.43 -10.00
CA LEU A 127 -1.91 -5.76 -8.58
C LEU A 127 -2.76 -6.99 -8.26
N GLU A 128 -3.91 -7.15 -8.91
CA GLU A 128 -4.76 -8.34 -8.80
C GLU A 128 -4.00 -9.61 -9.21
N THR A 129 -3.31 -9.58 -10.34
CA THR A 129 -2.53 -10.73 -10.80
C THR A 129 -1.41 -11.07 -9.82
N ARG A 130 -0.71 -10.05 -9.31
CA ARG A 130 0.44 -10.25 -8.41
C ARG A 130 0.05 -10.79 -7.05
N VAL A 131 -1.06 -10.35 -6.48
CA VAL A 131 -1.50 -10.85 -5.18
C VAL A 131 -2.00 -12.30 -5.23
N LEU A 132 -2.29 -12.83 -6.42
CA LEU A 132 -2.67 -14.23 -6.63
C LEU A 132 -1.47 -15.16 -6.87
N GLU A 133 -0.25 -14.64 -6.94
CA GLU A 133 0.96 -15.47 -7.03
C GLU A 133 1.08 -16.40 -5.81
N LYS A 134 1.75 -17.53 -6.03
CA LYS A 134 1.91 -18.54 -4.96
C LYS A 134 3.06 -18.21 -4.01
N ARG A 135 4.11 -17.53 -4.51
CA ARG A 135 5.34 -17.28 -3.77
C ARG A 135 6.11 -16.06 -4.28
N GLY A 136 6.96 -15.54 -3.43
CA GLY A 136 7.87 -14.44 -3.71
C GLY A 136 7.52 -13.21 -2.88
N LEU A 137 8.35 -12.18 -2.94
CA LEU A 137 8.21 -10.94 -2.20
C LEU A 137 7.66 -9.84 -3.09
N ILE A 138 6.57 -9.23 -2.66
CA ILE A 138 6.04 -7.99 -3.22
C ILE A 138 6.23 -6.91 -2.15
N LEU A 139 6.98 -5.88 -2.49
CA LEU A 139 7.31 -4.79 -1.58
C LEU A 139 6.54 -3.53 -1.98
N MET A 140 5.72 -3.00 -1.07
CA MET A 140 5.02 -1.74 -1.24
C MET A 140 5.83 -0.62 -0.60
N VAL A 141 6.25 0.38 -1.36
CA VAL A 141 7.09 1.47 -0.87
C VAL A 141 6.47 2.84 -1.06
N GLY A 142 6.89 3.81 -0.25
CA GLY A 142 6.41 5.19 -0.26
C GLY A 142 6.55 5.84 1.11
N ALA A 143 6.37 7.15 1.18
CA ALA A 143 6.37 7.90 2.43
C ALA A 143 5.16 7.53 3.31
N THR A 144 5.14 8.00 4.55
CA THR A 144 3.96 7.86 5.43
C THR A 144 2.75 8.58 4.81
N GLY A 145 1.59 7.93 4.83
CA GLY A 145 0.35 8.53 4.34
C GLY A 145 0.19 8.51 2.82
N THR A 146 1.01 7.76 2.07
CA THR A 146 0.86 7.59 0.60
C THR A 146 -0.14 6.51 0.21
N GLY A 147 -0.79 5.84 1.16
CA GLY A 147 -1.83 4.83 0.90
C GLY A 147 -1.31 3.40 0.73
N LYS A 148 -0.06 3.10 1.13
CA LYS A 148 0.53 1.75 1.04
C LYS A 148 -0.34 0.67 1.70
N SER A 149 -0.69 0.88 2.97
CA SER A 149 -1.51 -0.08 3.74
C SER A 149 -2.90 -0.25 3.12
N THR A 150 -3.48 0.83 2.59
CA THR A 150 -4.79 0.79 1.91
C THR A 150 -4.73 -0.06 0.65
N THR A 151 -3.69 0.13 -0.16
CA THR A 151 -3.49 -0.66 -1.39
C THR A 151 -3.20 -2.12 -1.07
N LEU A 152 -2.34 -2.42 -0.07
CA LEU A 152 -2.09 -3.79 0.38
C LEU A 152 -3.35 -4.46 0.95
N ALA A 153 -4.15 -3.71 1.72
CA ALA A 153 -5.43 -4.24 2.22
C ALA A 153 -6.37 -4.59 1.07
N ALA A 154 -6.48 -3.74 0.06
CA ALA A 154 -7.28 -4.01 -1.14
C ALA A 154 -6.76 -5.25 -1.91
N MET A 155 -5.44 -5.41 -2.04
CA MET A 155 -4.82 -6.59 -2.64
C MET A 155 -5.14 -7.87 -1.85
N LEU A 156 -4.98 -7.84 -0.53
CA LEU A 156 -5.30 -8.99 0.33
C LEU A 156 -6.80 -9.31 0.30
N GLU A 157 -7.66 -8.30 0.30
CA GLU A 157 -9.10 -8.47 0.18
C GLU A 157 -9.48 -9.20 -1.11
N GLN A 158 -8.85 -8.84 -2.22
CA GLN A 158 -8.97 -9.53 -3.51
C GLN A 158 -8.53 -10.99 -3.41
N ARG A 159 -7.38 -11.26 -2.77
CA ARG A 159 -6.90 -12.63 -2.55
C ARG A 159 -7.87 -13.44 -1.70
N THR A 160 -8.41 -12.88 -0.61
CA THR A 160 -9.37 -13.59 0.26
C THR A 160 -10.63 -14.01 -0.49
N GLN A 161 -11.04 -13.23 -1.49
CA GLN A 161 -12.23 -13.52 -2.30
C GLN A 161 -11.97 -14.59 -3.36
N GLN A 162 -10.76 -14.64 -3.92
CA GLN A 162 -10.47 -15.46 -5.08
C GLN A 162 -9.77 -16.78 -4.76
N MET A 163 -8.91 -16.83 -3.74
CA MET A 163 -8.09 -17.99 -3.40
C MET A 163 -8.47 -18.58 -2.05
N ALA A 164 -8.57 -19.90 -2.00
CA ALA A 164 -8.58 -20.63 -0.75
C ALA A 164 -7.16 -20.73 -0.19
N GLY A 165 -7.01 -20.57 1.12
CA GLY A 165 -5.72 -20.66 1.78
C GLY A 165 -5.72 -19.94 3.13
N HIS A 166 -4.54 -19.80 3.71
CA HIS A 166 -4.31 -19.13 4.97
C HIS A 166 -3.44 -17.89 4.78
N ILE A 167 -3.95 -16.75 5.22
CA ILE A 167 -3.25 -15.46 5.23
C ILE A 167 -2.91 -15.11 6.68
N LEU A 168 -1.65 -14.88 6.96
CA LEU A 168 -1.19 -14.39 8.26
C LEU A 168 -0.71 -12.95 8.11
N THR A 169 -1.21 -12.05 8.94
CA THR A 169 -0.67 -10.69 9.02
C THR A 169 0.00 -10.44 10.37
N ILE A 170 1.09 -9.67 10.35
CA ILE A 170 1.78 -9.21 11.57
C ILE A 170 2.00 -7.71 11.39
N GLU A 171 1.27 -6.91 12.15
CA GLU A 171 1.10 -5.48 11.95
C GLU A 171 1.37 -4.68 13.24
N ASP A 172 1.75 -3.42 13.09
CA ASP A 172 2.05 -2.50 14.21
C ASP A 172 1.53 -1.08 13.90
N PRO A 173 0.26 -0.78 14.23
CA PRO A 173 -0.85 -1.68 14.57
C PRO A 173 -1.62 -2.20 13.34
N ILE A 174 -2.68 -3.00 13.58
CA ILE A 174 -3.65 -3.40 12.53
C ILE A 174 -4.43 -2.16 12.06
N GLU A 175 -4.36 -1.87 10.74
CA GLU A 175 -5.08 -0.74 10.13
C GLU A 175 -6.44 -1.14 9.55
N PHE A 176 -6.57 -2.33 8.98
CA PHE A 176 -7.79 -2.85 8.36
C PHE A 176 -8.16 -4.21 8.93
N LEU A 177 -9.44 -4.44 9.17
CA LEU A 177 -9.95 -5.73 9.63
C LEU A 177 -10.48 -6.55 8.46
N PHE A 178 -9.93 -7.74 8.29
CA PHE A 178 -10.37 -8.68 7.26
C PHE A 178 -11.46 -9.61 7.78
N THR A 179 -12.38 -9.98 6.90
CA THR A 179 -13.33 -11.06 7.16
C THR A 179 -12.89 -12.31 6.40
N ASN A 180 -13.03 -13.47 7.03
CA ASN A 180 -12.77 -14.75 6.36
C ASN A 180 -13.74 -14.94 5.18
N LYS A 181 -13.19 -15.29 4.00
CA LYS A 181 -13.95 -15.60 2.78
C LYS A 181 -13.50 -16.95 2.25
N LYS A 182 -12.90 -17.02 1.05
CA LYS A 182 -12.25 -18.26 0.60
C LYS A 182 -10.96 -18.53 1.40
N SER A 183 -10.20 -17.49 1.76
CA SER A 183 -9.07 -17.63 2.66
C SER A 183 -9.48 -17.36 4.12
N VAL A 184 -8.82 -18.06 5.04
CA VAL A 184 -8.79 -17.72 6.46
C VAL A 184 -7.73 -16.65 6.68
N VAL A 185 -8.06 -15.57 7.40
CA VAL A 185 -7.13 -14.47 7.71
C VAL A 185 -6.91 -14.40 9.22
N ASN A 186 -5.70 -14.62 9.65
CA ASN A 186 -5.26 -14.44 11.04
C ASN A 186 -4.41 -13.18 11.13
N GLN A 187 -4.93 -12.16 11.80
CA GLN A 187 -4.24 -10.91 12.02
C GLN A 187 -3.65 -10.87 13.42
N ARG A 188 -2.40 -10.44 13.52
CA ARG A 188 -1.68 -10.34 14.80
C ARG A 188 -1.08 -8.94 14.94
N GLU A 189 -1.48 -8.26 16.00
CA GLU A 189 -0.96 -6.93 16.36
C GLU A 189 0.25 -7.07 17.29
N VAL A 190 1.31 -6.36 16.99
CA VAL A 190 2.50 -6.28 17.85
C VAL A 190 2.15 -5.56 19.15
N GLY A 191 2.64 -6.08 20.27
CA GLY A 191 2.32 -5.55 21.61
C GLY A 191 1.03 -6.08 22.21
N ARG A 192 0.11 -6.63 21.40
CA ARG A 192 -1.17 -7.18 21.84
C ARG A 192 -1.25 -8.70 21.65
N ASP A 193 -1.06 -9.17 20.40
CA ASP A 193 -1.22 -10.57 20.00
C ASP A 193 0.14 -11.28 19.87
N THR A 194 1.21 -10.50 19.75
CA THR A 194 2.60 -10.96 19.73
C THR A 194 3.52 -9.94 20.40
N GLN A 195 4.55 -10.41 21.09
CA GLN A 195 5.45 -9.51 21.83
C GLN A 195 6.25 -8.56 20.93
N SER A 196 6.63 -9.04 19.75
CA SER A 196 7.36 -8.26 18.75
C SER A 196 7.12 -8.82 17.36
N LEU A 197 7.48 -8.04 16.35
CA LEU A 197 7.44 -8.46 14.94
C LEU A 197 8.30 -9.71 14.73
N GLN A 198 9.51 -9.74 15.30
CA GLN A 198 10.45 -10.86 15.18
C GLN A 198 9.91 -12.15 15.82
N VAL A 199 9.26 -12.05 16.98
CA VAL A 199 8.62 -13.21 17.62
C VAL A 199 7.46 -13.71 16.78
N GLY A 200 6.63 -12.80 16.25
CA GLY A 200 5.54 -13.11 15.33
C GLY A 200 6.03 -13.85 14.09
N LEU A 201 7.07 -13.33 13.43
CA LEU A 201 7.67 -13.93 12.23
C LEU A 201 8.26 -15.30 12.52
N ARG A 202 9.08 -15.48 13.55
CA ARG A 202 9.65 -16.80 13.91
C ARG A 202 8.62 -17.91 14.06
N ASN A 203 7.42 -17.57 14.48
CA ASN A 203 6.32 -18.52 14.65
C ASN A 203 5.42 -18.64 13.40
N ALA A 204 5.57 -17.76 12.41
CA ALA A 204 4.70 -17.70 11.24
C ALA A 204 4.63 -19.03 10.47
N LEU A 205 5.78 -19.63 10.15
CA LEU A 205 5.82 -20.88 9.38
C LEU A 205 5.14 -22.06 10.06
N ARG A 206 5.07 -22.07 11.41
CA ARG A 206 4.39 -23.13 12.17
C ARG A 206 2.85 -23.06 12.00
N GLN A 207 2.34 -21.98 11.46
CA GLN A 207 0.92 -21.77 11.21
C GLN A 207 0.53 -22.12 9.77
N ALA A 208 1.46 -22.64 8.95
CA ALA A 208 1.27 -23.02 7.56
C ALA A 208 0.55 -21.95 6.70
N PRO A 209 1.02 -20.70 6.67
CA PRO A 209 0.40 -19.67 5.85
C PRO A 209 0.75 -19.85 4.37
N ASP A 210 -0.17 -19.54 3.48
CA ASP A 210 0.10 -19.42 2.05
C ASP A 210 0.58 -18.01 1.69
N CYS A 211 0.13 -17.01 2.48
CA CYS A 211 0.48 -15.62 2.30
C CYS A 211 0.78 -14.96 3.66
N ILE A 212 1.84 -14.17 3.71
CA ILE A 212 2.25 -13.45 4.93
C ILE A 212 2.30 -11.96 4.61
N LEU A 213 1.57 -11.14 5.40
CA LEU A 213 1.74 -9.68 5.38
C LEU A 213 2.63 -9.27 6.55
N ILE A 214 3.71 -8.57 6.23
CA ILE A 214 4.61 -7.93 7.21
C ILE A 214 4.33 -6.44 7.19
N GLY A 215 3.87 -5.89 8.29
CA GLY A 215 3.45 -4.49 8.38
C GLY A 215 4.50 -3.54 7.83
N GLU A 216 5.75 -3.62 8.31
CA GLU A 216 6.85 -2.83 7.80
C GLU A 216 8.20 -3.50 8.00
N ILE A 217 9.07 -3.43 6.97
CA ILE A 217 10.48 -3.85 7.05
C ILE A 217 11.35 -2.64 7.40
N ARG A 218 11.94 -2.66 8.60
CA ARG A 218 12.78 -1.59 9.13
C ARG A 218 14.23 -2.00 9.37
N ASP A 219 14.51 -3.29 9.39
CA ASP A 219 15.79 -3.86 9.81
C ASP A 219 16.17 -5.12 9.03
N ARG A 220 17.41 -5.58 9.27
CA ARG A 220 17.99 -6.76 8.66
C ARG A 220 17.21 -8.04 9.01
N GLU A 221 16.83 -8.23 10.27
CA GLU A 221 16.19 -9.48 10.74
C GLU A 221 14.84 -9.68 10.03
N THR A 222 14.05 -8.62 9.96
CA THR A 222 12.75 -8.61 9.25
C THR A 222 12.93 -8.86 7.76
N MET A 223 13.92 -8.21 7.11
CA MET A 223 14.20 -8.41 5.69
C MET A 223 14.65 -9.82 5.39
N THR A 224 15.54 -10.38 6.21
CA THR A 224 16.02 -11.76 6.07
C THR A 224 14.87 -12.76 6.20
N SER A 225 13.96 -12.56 7.17
CA SER A 225 12.77 -13.39 7.34
C SER A 225 11.85 -13.31 6.12
N ALA A 226 11.57 -12.10 5.60
CA ALA A 226 10.73 -11.88 4.42
C ALA A 226 11.27 -12.62 3.19
N LEU A 227 12.58 -12.53 2.92
CA LEU A 227 13.23 -13.24 1.82
C LEU A 227 13.21 -14.76 2.02
N SER A 228 13.51 -15.23 3.23
CA SER A 228 13.48 -16.66 3.55
C SER A 228 12.10 -17.27 3.28
N TYR A 229 11.02 -16.58 3.64
CA TYR A 229 9.66 -17.04 3.37
C TYR A 229 9.32 -17.00 1.88
N ALA A 230 9.69 -15.92 1.20
CA ALA A 230 9.48 -15.78 -0.24
C ALA A 230 10.18 -16.89 -1.05
N LEU A 231 11.39 -17.27 -0.64
CA LEU A 231 12.17 -18.33 -1.25
C LEU A 231 11.68 -19.74 -0.89
N SER A 232 11.09 -19.91 0.31
CA SER A 232 10.58 -21.20 0.78
C SER A 232 9.14 -21.52 0.30
N GLY A 233 8.57 -20.69 -0.58
CA GLY A 233 7.32 -21.04 -1.24
C GLY A 233 6.10 -20.21 -0.83
N HIS A 234 6.26 -19.19 0.01
CA HIS A 234 5.18 -18.34 0.49
C HIS A 234 5.10 -17.02 -0.30
N LEU A 235 3.90 -16.48 -0.50
CA LEU A 235 3.77 -15.10 -0.93
C LEU A 235 3.97 -14.18 0.27
N VAL A 236 4.91 -13.26 0.16
CA VAL A 236 5.18 -12.25 1.18
C VAL A 236 4.83 -10.87 0.65
N LEU A 237 3.96 -10.17 1.36
CA LEU A 237 3.66 -8.77 1.14
C LEU A 237 4.27 -7.98 2.28
N ALA A 238 4.93 -6.88 1.99
CA ALA A 238 5.52 -6.04 3.03
C ALA A 238 5.51 -4.57 2.64
N THR A 239 5.54 -3.67 3.63
CA THR A 239 5.80 -2.25 3.36
C THR A 239 7.23 -1.86 3.71
N MET A 240 7.70 -0.78 3.10
CA MET A 240 8.94 -0.12 3.44
C MET A 240 8.85 1.38 3.15
N HIS A 241 9.56 2.19 3.93
CA HIS A 241 9.72 3.60 3.61
C HIS A 241 10.87 3.80 2.63
N ALA A 242 10.54 4.10 1.37
CA ALA A 242 11.48 4.52 0.33
C ALA A 242 10.72 5.36 -0.70
N ASN A 243 11.43 6.17 -1.49
CA ASN A 243 10.78 7.08 -2.45
C ASN A 243 10.41 6.39 -3.76
N ASN A 244 11.14 5.34 -4.15
CA ASN A 244 10.96 4.56 -5.39
C ASN A 244 11.67 3.20 -5.26
N SER A 245 11.61 2.38 -6.30
CA SER A 245 12.14 1.01 -6.30
C SER A 245 13.66 0.94 -6.09
N TYR A 246 14.44 1.77 -6.77
CA TYR A 246 15.90 1.73 -6.63
C TYR A 246 16.37 2.27 -5.26
N HIS A 247 15.69 3.25 -4.68
CA HIS A 247 15.94 3.67 -3.30
C HIS A 247 15.54 2.59 -2.28
N ALA A 248 14.50 1.82 -2.55
CA ALA A 248 14.14 0.67 -1.71
C ALA A 248 15.25 -0.38 -1.71
N LEU A 249 15.78 -0.75 -2.87
CA LEU A 249 16.91 -1.68 -2.99
C LEU A 249 18.16 -1.15 -2.28
N SER A 250 18.49 0.13 -2.47
CA SER A 250 19.62 0.77 -1.79
C SER A 250 19.43 0.79 -0.26
N ARG A 251 18.20 1.01 0.21
CA ARG A 251 17.88 0.97 1.64
C ARG A 251 18.01 -0.46 2.19
N ILE A 252 17.55 -1.46 1.47
CA ILE A 252 17.74 -2.87 1.86
C ILE A 252 19.24 -3.18 2.00
N MET A 253 20.07 -2.74 1.05
CA MET A 253 21.52 -2.91 1.13
C MET A 253 22.14 -2.26 2.37
N SER A 254 21.57 -1.16 2.85
CA SER A 254 22.07 -0.46 4.05
C SER A 254 21.85 -1.25 5.36
N PHE A 255 20.96 -2.21 5.37
CA PHE A 255 20.75 -3.10 6.53
C PHE A 255 21.84 -4.14 6.70
N TYR A 256 22.65 -4.39 5.66
CA TYR A 256 23.61 -5.49 5.63
C TYR A 256 25.06 -4.98 5.53
N THR A 257 25.96 -5.68 6.22
CA THR A 257 27.39 -5.42 6.09
C THR A 257 27.87 -5.77 4.68
N PRO A 258 28.97 -5.17 4.18
CA PRO A 258 29.50 -5.44 2.84
C PRO A 258 29.69 -6.94 2.55
N GLU A 259 30.12 -7.71 3.55
CA GLU A 259 30.39 -9.15 3.40
C GLU A 259 29.10 -9.96 3.19
N ALA A 260 27.97 -9.50 3.73
CA ALA A 260 26.68 -10.18 3.61
C ALA A 260 25.91 -9.80 2.33
N ARG A 261 26.32 -8.75 1.64
CA ARG A 261 25.60 -8.21 0.46
C ARG A 261 25.56 -9.17 -0.74
N PRO A 262 26.61 -9.93 -1.08
CA PRO A 262 26.53 -10.86 -2.23
C PRO A 262 25.42 -11.90 -2.06
N ALA A 263 25.29 -12.50 -0.87
CA ALA A 263 24.22 -13.45 -0.59
C ALA A 263 22.83 -12.78 -0.63
N LEU A 264 22.72 -11.59 -0.03
CA LEU A 264 21.48 -10.79 -0.09
C LEU A 264 21.05 -10.49 -1.54
N LEU A 265 21.97 -10.06 -2.39
CA LEU A 265 21.67 -9.72 -3.79
C LEU A 265 21.16 -10.93 -4.57
N SER A 266 21.77 -12.10 -4.37
CA SER A 266 21.30 -13.36 -4.95
C SER A 266 19.88 -13.72 -4.43
N ASP A 267 19.63 -13.60 -3.14
CA ASP A 267 18.31 -13.86 -2.56
C ASP A 267 17.24 -12.87 -3.05
N LEU A 268 17.60 -11.59 -3.20
CA LEU A 268 16.72 -10.56 -3.77
C LEU A 268 16.39 -10.86 -5.23
N GLY A 269 17.38 -11.18 -6.05
CA GLY A 269 17.20 -11.56 -7.45
C GLY A 269 16.25 -12.74 -7.62
N ALA A 270 16.37 -13.75 -6.77
CA ALA A 270 15.54 -14.95 -6.82
C ALA A 270 14.14 -14.76 -6.18
N GLY A 271 14.08 -14.07 -5.03
CA GLY A 271 12.88 -13.99 -4.18
C GLY A 271 11.94 -12.85 -4.52
N MET A 272 12.45 -11.71 -5.01
CA MET A 272 11.62 -10.54 -5.36
C MET A 272 10.68 -10.85 -6.52
N ARG A 273 9.45 -10.31 -6.48
CA ARG A 273 8.50 -10.34 -7.62
C ARG A 273 8.23 -8.96 -8.14
N ALA A 274 7.97 -8.02 -7.23
CA ALA A 274 7.71 -6.65 -7.60
C ALA A 274 8.07 -5.69 -6.46
N ILE A 275 8.43 -4.46 -6.83
CA ILE A 275 8.37 -3.30 -5.94
C ILE A 275 7.33 -2.35 -6.52
N VAL A 276 6.35 -2.00 -5.69
CA VAL A 276 5.28 -1.05 -6.04
C VAL A 276 5.49 0.21 -5.20
N SER A 277 5.82 1.30 -5.86
CA SER A 277 6.07 2.59 -5.21
C SER A 277 4.88 3.49 -5.38
N GLN A 278 4.45 4.20 -4.32
CA GLN A 278 3.23 5.00 -4.34
C GLN A 278 3.43 6.39 -3.75
N ARG A 279 2.88 7.39 -4.44
CA ARG A 279 2.76 8.80 -4.00
C ARG A 279 1.31 9.23 -4.12
N LEU A 280 0.85 10.15 -3.27
CA LEU A 280 -0.47 10.76 -3.38
C LEU A 280 -0.34 12.19 -3.87
N LEU A 281 -0.94 12.49 -5.01
CA LEU A 281 -0.98 13.77 -5.68
C LEU A 281 -2.36 14.42 -5.52
N ARG A 282 -2.42 15.76 -5.62
CA ARG A 282 -3.69 16.49 -5.58
C ARG A 282 -4.41 16.36 -6.90
N ALA A 283 -5.64 15.87 -6.85
CA ALA A 283 -6.49 15.78 -8.04
C ALA A 283 -7.13 17.13 -8.37
N THR A 284 -7.29 17.45 -9.65
CA THR A 284 -7.96 18.67 -10.13
C THR A 284 -9.42 18.76 -9.67
N ALA A 285 -10.09 17.61 -9.56
CA ALA A 285 -11.46 17.50 -9.04
C ALA A 285 -11.55 17.58 -7.50
N GLY A 286 -10.42 17.79 -6.81
CA GLY A 286 -10.31 17.73 -5.36
C GLY A 286 -9.96 16.32 -4.84
N GLY A 287 -9.48 16.27 -3.59
CA GLY A 287 -8.98 15.03 -3.00
C GLY A 287 -7.57 14.67 -3.46
N ARG A 288 -7.21 13.38 -3.34
CA ARG A 288 -5.88 12.86 -3.68
C ARG A 288 -6.01 11.60 -4.54
N ILE A 289 -5.11 11.45 -5.49
CA ILE A 289 -5.00 10.29 -6.38
C ILE A 289 -3.59 9.69 -6.29
N PRO A 290 -3.40 8.38 -6.29
CA PRO A 290 -2.08 7.78 -6.32
C PRO A 290 -1.42 7.92 -7.68
N ALA A 291 -0.13 8.27 -7.68
CA ALA A 291 0.79 7.94 -8.76
C ALA A 291 1.57 6.69 -8.33
N VAL A 292 1.71 5.74 -9.25
CA VAL A 292 2.25 4.43 -8.95
C VAL A 292 3.39 4.07 -9.91
N GLU A 293 4.55 3.74 -9.33
CA GLU A 293 5.64 3.07 -10.04
C GLU A 293 5.54 1.56 -9.77
N VAL A 294 5.72 0.74 -10.79
CA VAL A 294 5.75 -0.73 -10.67
C VAL A 294 7.00 -1.27 -11.32
N MET A 295 7.92 -1.78 -10.51
CA MET A 295 9.10 -2.51 -10.96
C MET A 295 8.82 -4.01 -10.84
N PHE A 296 8.80 -4.72 -11.97
CA PHE A 296 8.82 -6.18 -11.96
C PHE A 296 10.24 -6.72 -11.97
N ASN A 297 10.45 -7.81 -11.24
CA ASN A 297 11.69 -8.55 -11.28
C ASN A 297 11.75 -9.41 -12.56
N THR A 298 11.93 -8.75 -13.70
CA THR A 298 12.23 -9.41 -14.98
C THR A 298 13.63 -10.01 -14.93
N LYS A 299 13.98 -10.87 -15.91
CA LYS A 299 15.33 -11.44 -15.97
C LYS A 299 16.42 -10.35 -15.97
N LEU A 300 16.23 -9.28 -16.74
CA LEU A 300 17.17 -8.16 -16.79
C LEU A 300 17.29 -7.45 -15.43
N VAL A 301 16.15 -7.17 -14.78
CA VAL A 301 16.14 -6.52 -13.46
C VAL A 301 16.77 -7.43 -12.40
N SER A 302 16.53 -8.75 -12.46
CA SER A 302 17.17 -9.73 -11.57
C SER A 302 18.70 -9.73 -11.72
N GLU A 303 19.20 -9.75 -12.95
CA GLU A 303 20.64 -9.68 -13.23
C GLU A 303 21.26 -8.38 -12.69
N MET A 304 20.58 -7.24 -12.86
CA MET A 304 21.01 -5.96 -12.28
C MET A 304 21.01 -5.96 -10.76
N ILE A 305 19.98 -6.54 -10.14
CA ILE A 305 19.93 -6.69 -8.68
C ILE A 305 21.10 -7.53 -8.20
N GLU A 306 21.36 -8.68 -8.82
CA GLU A 306 22.46 -9.58 -8.47
C GLU A 306 23.83 -8.92 -8.60
N GLN A 307 23.99 -8.01 -9.58
CA GLN A 307 25.20 -7.22 -9.77
C GLN A 307 25.29 -6.00 -8.82
N GLY A 308 24.20 -5.64 -8.15
CA GLY A 308 24.13 -4.42 -7.34
C GLY A 308 24.05 -3.13 -8.14
N ASP A 309 23.77 -3.21 -9.44
CA ASP A 309 23.58 -2.05 -10.31
C ASP A 309 22.12 -1.57 -10.27
N PHE A 310 21.80 -0.78 -9.27
CA PHE A 310 20.46 -0.21 -9.14
C PHE A 310 20.25 1.05 -9.99
N SER A 311 21.32 1.66 -10.49
CA SER A 311 21.25 2.89 -11.27
C SER A 311 20.60 2.66 -12.63
N GLY A 312 20.85 1.51 -13.24
CA GLY A 312 20.29 1.10 -14.53
C GLY A 312 18.85 0.60 -14.48
N ILE A 313 18.30 0.29 -13.29
CA ILE A 313 16.97 -0.33 -13.15
C ILE A 313 15.88 0.53 -13.79
N ARG A 314 15.92 1.84 -13.59
CA ARG A 314 14.95 2.76 -14.19
C ARG A 314 14.93 2.67 -15.71
N GLU A 315 16.09 2.66 -16.34
CA GLU A 315 16.21 2.52 -17.79
C GLU A 315 15.74 1.14 -18.25
N ALA A 316 16.04 0.09 -17.47
CA ALA A 316 15.54 -1.25 -17.72
C ALA A 316 14.00 -1.32 -17.63
N MET A 317 13.37 -0.62 -16.68
CA MET A 317 11.92 -0.51 -16.59
C MET A 317 11.31 0.21 -17.79
N GLU A 318 11.91 1.32 -18.23
CA GLU A 318 11.44 2.11 -19.38
C GLU A 318 11.55 1.32 -20.69
N LYS A 319 12.60 0.52 -20.83
CA LYS A 319 12.84 -0.36 -22.00
C LYS A 319 12.17 -1.72 -21.87
N SER A 320 11.61 -2.03 -20.69
CA SER A 320 10.99 -3.32 -20.44
C SER A 320 9.73 -3.51 -21.27
N MET A 321 9.64 -4.67 -21.96
CA MET A 321 8.39 -5.12 -22.59
C MET A 321 7.50 -5.88 -21.60
N ALA A 322 7.83 -5.90 -20.30
CA ALA A 322 7.02 -6.53 -19.29
C ALA A 322 5.72 -5.74 -19.11
N GLU A 323 4.61 -6.36 -19.47
CA GLU A 323 3.29 -5.76 -19.33
C GLU A 323 3.05 -5.31 -17.89
N GLY A 324 2.80 -4.01 -17.72
CA GLY A 324 2.51 -3.38 -16.43
C GLY A 324 3.72 -2.87 -15.65
N SER A 325 4.97 -3.03 -16.14
CA SER A 325 6.10 -2.27 -15.60
C SER A 325 5.95 -0.81 -15.99
N GLN A 326 6.00 0.10 -15.00
CA GLN A 326 5.88 1.54 -15.26
C GLN A 326 6.70 2.36 -14.27
N THR A 327 7.27 3.47 -14.75
CA THR A 327 7.94 4.46 -13.90
C THR A 327 6.95 5.52 -13.40
N PHE A 328 7.35 6.30 -12.38
CA PHE A 328 6.54 7.43 -11.92
C PHE A 328 6.29 8.44 -13.05
N GLU A 329 7.27 8.74 -13.90
CA GLU A 329 7.10 9.68 -14.99
C GLU A 329 6.08 9.20 -16.03
N GLN A 330 5.98 7.89 -16.27
CA GLN A 330 4.95 7.32 -17.15
C GLN A 330 3.56 7.49 -16.58
N ASP A 331 3.38 7.16 -15.30
CA ASP A 331 2.06 7.26 -14.66
C ASP A 331 1.63 8.72 -14.45
N ILE A 332 2.57 9.60 -14.01
CA ILE A 332 2.31 11.03 -13.84
C ILE A 332 1.97 11.69 -15.19
N ALA A 333 2.69 11.34 -16.28
CA ALA A 333 2.38 11.85 -17.60
C ALA A 333 0.96 11.46 -18.04
N ARG A 334 0.56 10.20 -17.81
CA ARG A 334 -0.80 9.72 -18.04
C ARG A 334 -1.83 10.53 -17.23
N LEU A 335 -1.61 10.72 -15.92
CA LEU A 335 -2.52 11.47 -15.04
C LEU A 335 -2.68 12.94 -15.49
N ILE A 336 -1.60 13.56 -16.00
CA ILE A 336 -1.65 14.93 -16.56
C ILE A 336 -2.43 14.93 -17.87
N THR A 337 -2.16 13.99 -18.77
CA THR A 337 -2.83 13.90 -20.08
C THR A 337 -4.31 13.62 -19.93
N ASP A 338 -4.69 12.79 -18.95
CA ASP A 338 -6.09 12.49 -18.62
C ASP A 338 -6.78 13.67 -17.87
N GLY A 339 -6.07 14.76 -17.56
CA GLY A 339 -6.57 15.91 -16.80
C GLY A 339 -6.89 15.66 -15.33
N VAL A 340 -6.42 14.53 -14.79
CA VAL A 340 -6.67 14.12 -13.41
C VAL A 340 -5.87 14.96 -12.41
N ILE A 341 -4.65 15.35 -12.78
CA ILE A 341 -3.78 16.25 -12.00
C ILE A 341 -3.31 17.42 -12.86
N SER A 342 -2.92 18.52 -12.21
CA SER A 342 -2.30 19.63 -12.95
C SER A 342 -0.84 19.29 -13.33
N ARG A 343 -0.34 20.00 -14.34
CA ARG A 343 1.07 19.86 -14.77
C ARG A 343 2.05 20.26 -13.68
N GLU A 344 1.73 21.30 -12.92
CA GLU A 344 2.55 21.79 -11.81
C GLU A 344 2.64 20.75 -10.69
N GLU A 345 1.51 20.13 -10.34
CA GLU A 345 1.46 19.04 -9.35
C GLU A 345 2.30 17.85 -9.81
N GLY A 346 2.17 17.45 -11.08
CA GLY A 346 2.96 16.36 -11.64
C GLY A 346 4.47 16.64 -11.62
N LEU A 347 4.90 17.83 -12.02
CA LEU A 347 6.31 18.23 -12.01
C LEU A 347 6.89 18.28 -10.60
N ALA A 348 6.11 18.71 -9.60
CA ALA A 348 6.54 18.76 -8.21
C ALA A 348 6.77 17.36 -7.59
N HIS A 349 6.14 16.33 -8.16
CA HIS A 349 6.21 14.95 -7.64
C HIS A 349 6.98 13.97 -8.53
N ALA A 350 7.49 14.40 -9.68
CA ALA A 350 8.32 13.57 -10.56
C ALA A 350 9.72 13.38 -9.97
N ASP A 351 10.31 12.19 -10.17
CA ASP A 351 11.73 11.94 -9.83
C ASP A 351 12.66 12.72 -10.76
N SER A 352 12.26 12.90 -12.04
CA SER A 352 12.94 13.71 -13.02
C SER A 352 11.96 14.62 -13.76
N PRO A 353 11.78 15.87 -13.31
CA PRO A 353 10.92 16.83 -13.98
C PRO A 353 11.28 17.06 -15.45
N THR A 354 12.58 17.00 -15.78
CA THR A 354 13.07 17.13 -17.17
C THR A 354 12.57 15.98 -18.05
N ASN A 355 12.68 14.74 -17.57
CA ASN A 355 12.17 13.58 -18.32
C ASN A 355 10.65 13.62 -18.45
N LEU A 356 9.93 14.05 -17.40
CA LEU A 356 8.49 14.22 -17.48
C LEU A 356 8.10 15.28 -18.52
N MET A 357 8.79 16.43 -18.55
CA MET A 357 8.54 17.46 -19.56
C MET A 357 8.81 16.95 -20.97
N TRP A 358 9.92 16.25 -21.19
CA TRP A 358 10.26 15.67 -22.49
C TRP A 358 9.18 14.68 -22.94
N ARG A 359 8.71 13.82 -22.02
CA ARG A 359 7.66 12.85 -22.29
C ARG A 359 6.34 13.53 -22.67
N LEU A 360 5.89 14.52 -21.89
CA LEU A 360 4.68 15.28 -22.19
C LEU A 360 4.74 16.00 -23.55
N GLN A 361 5.93 16.46 -23.99
CA GLN A 361 6.10 17.09 -25.28
C GLN A 361 6.05 16.08 -26.44
N ASN A 362 6.61 14.89 -26.25
CA ASN A 362 6.70 13.89 -27.32
C ASN A 362 5.43 13.01 -27.42
N ASP A 363 4.78 12.72 -26.31
CA ASP A 363 3.52 11.95 -26.30
C ASP A 363 2.33 12.81 -26.72
N MET A 364 2.42 14.16 -26.61
CA MET A 364 1.41 15.10 -27.12
C MET A 364 1.55 15.43 -28.62
N THR A 365 2.66 15.05 -29.26
CA THR A 365 2.68 15.02 -30.72
C THR A 365 1.76 13.88 -31.13
N PRO A 366 0.65 14.13 -31.84
CA PRO A 366 -0.12 13.05 -32.42
C PRO A 366 0.88 12.28 -33.27
N GLN A 367 1.29 11.08 -32.85
CA GLN A 367 1.75 10.12 -33.80
C GLN A 367 0.62 10.10 -34.82
N SER A 368 0.86 10.74 -35.96
CA SER A 368 0.01 10.57 -37.12
C SER A 368 -0.19 9.07 -37.17
N ARG A 369 -1.41 8.64 -36.88
CA ARG A 369 -1.86 7.31 -37.26
C ARG A 369 -1.42 7.23 -38.72
N LEU A 370 -0.34 6.52 -38.97
CA LEU A 370 -0.11 5.91 -40.24
C LEU A 370 -1.27 4.92 -40.38
N THR A 371 -2.45 5.45 -40.65
CA THR A 371 -3.38 4.72 -41.47
C THR A 371 -2.57 4.44 -42.71
N PRO A 372 -2.31 3.18 -43.09
CA PRO A 372 -1.81 2.91 -44.39
C PRO A 372 -2.82 3.60 -45.31
N LYS A 373 -2.38 4.61 -46.08
CA LYS A 373 -3.11 5.09 -47.21
C LYS A 373 -3.37 3.85 -48.03
N VAL A 374 -4.57 3.35 -47.98
CA VAL A 374 -5.07 2.48 -49.03
C VAL A 374 -5.08 3.39 -50.25
N GLU A 375 -4.02 3.36 -51.04
CA GLU A 375 -4.06 3.83 -52.43
C GLU A 375 -5.13 2.96 -53.08
N GLU A 376 -6.24 3.57 -53.42
CA GLU A 376 -7.18 2.98 -54.38
C GLU A 376 -6.36 2.66 -55.61
N VAL A 377 -6.00 1.41 -55.80
CA VAL A 377 -5.44 0.90 -57.04
C VAL A 377 -6.63 0.82 -57.99
N GLU A 378 -6.64 1.73 -58.98
CA GLU A 378 -7.55 1.65 -60.11
C GLU A 378 -7.47 0.20 -60.69
N ASP A 379 -8.68 -0.34 -60.93
CA ASP A 379 -8.91 -1.60 -61.64
C ASP A 379 -8.07 -1.67 -62.91
N GLY A 380 -7.16 -2.63 -63.01
CA GLY A 380 -6.46 -2.88 -64.25
C GLY A 380 -5.18 -3.70 -64.20
N ALA A 381 -5.01 -4.62 -63.22
CA ALA A 381 -3.93 -5.61 -63.31
C ALA A 381 -4.43 -7.03 -63.05
N THR A 382 -4.59 -7.78 -64.12
CA THR A 382 -4.79 -9.24 -64.14
C THR A 382 -3.58 -9.93 -63.50
N PHE A 383 -3.81 -10.62 -62.39
CA PHE A 383 -2.82 -11.52 -61.80
C PHE A 383 -2.61 -12.72 -62.73
N THR A 384 -1.41 -12.87 -63.28
CA THR A 384 -0.95 -14.10 -63.93
C THR A 384 -0.64 -15.13 -62.85
N GLU A 385 -1.33 -16.28 -62.88
CA GLU A 385 -1.03 -17.43 -62.02
C GLU A 385 0.41 -17.91 -62.23
N ILE A 386 1.20 -17.92 -61.16
CA ILE A 386 2.49 -18.61 -61.14
C ILE A 386 2.19 -20.07 -60.86
N LEU A 387 2.22 -20.91 -61.89
CA LEU A 387 2.22 -22.37 -61.78
C LEU A 387 3.58 -22.80 -61.16
N LEU A 388 3.54 -23.34 -59.99
CA LEU A 388 4.66 -24.06 -59.36
C LEU A 388 4.77 -25.45 -60.05
N ASP A 389 5.86 -25.71 -60.76
CA ASP A 389 6.19 -27.00 -61.31
C ASP A 389 6.34 -28.04 -60.22
N ALA A 390 5.67 -29.17 -60.42
CA ALA A 390 5.77 -30.32 -59.55
C ALA A 390 7.14 -31.02 -59.68
N PRO A 391 7.75 -31.49 -58.59
CA PRO A 391 9.02 -32.22 -58.65
C PRO A 391 8.84 -33.58 -59.38
N PRO A 392 9.85 -34.05 -60.10
CA PRO A 392 9.78 -35.27 -60.89
C PRO A 392 9.69 -36.52 -60.01
N ALA A 393 8.90 -37.48 -60.47
CA ALA A 393 8.63 -38.74 -59.79
C ALA A 393 9.93 -39.57 -59.61
N ALA A 394 10.16 -40.06 -58.39
CA ALA A 394 11.27 -40.95 -58.07
C ALA A 394 11.04 -42.30 -58.75
N THR A 395 11.94 -42.70 -59.66
CA THR A 395 12.09 -44.02 -60.25
C THR A 395 12.61 -45.00 -59.18
N ARG A 396 11.85 -46.06 -58.97
CA ARG A 396 12.29 -47.23 -58.20
C ARG A 396 13.34 -47.99 -58.98
N PHE A 397 14.44 -48.29 -58.30
CA PHE A 397 15.17 -49.59 -58.41
C PHE A 397 15.58 -50.01 -57.02
#